data_868831d9e2af9aaa9959e4ea87e26b49
#
_entry.id   868831d9e2af9aaa9959e4ea87e26b49
#
_cell.length_a   1.000
_cell.length_b   1.000
_cell.length_c   1.000
_cell.angle_alpha   90.00
_cell.angle_beta   90.00
_cell.angle_gamma   90.00
#
_symmetry.space_group_name_H-M   'P 1'
#
loop_
_entity.id
_entity.type
_entity.pdbx_description
1 polymer ?
#
loop_
_entity_poly.entity_id
_entity_poly.type
_entity_poly.pdbx_seq_one_letter_code
_entity_poly.pdbx_strand_id
1 'polypeptide(L)'
;IVEEDENRIVMKDLMDITEVVPQKNIRREHLLVKRMVSDVFQAASDMDTERLEGMADRDTEVDRIHWMVQRQSRILLKDIGLSAGMGVDLRTVTGCVSVSKTLERIGDHAVLMAIHTKDLIKAGGKDLCADIGSMGDGIVKLMDSCVQAWMNTDRDGSEECIRMAEAQTKAIVSAFGRMEMTDESLPVDVMAGSSRRLAEYCADIAEMALDSAMERA
;
A
#
# COMPACT_ATOMS: atom_id res chain seq x y z
N ILE A 1 13.03 25.93 -1.01
CA ILE A 1 12.77 27.32 -0.63
C ILE A 1 13.71 28.19 -1.47
N VAL A 2 13.16 29.21 -2.12
CA VAL A 2 13.95 30.16 -2.94
C VAL A 2 14.13 31.46 -2.17
N GLU A 3 13.10 31.89 -1.44
CA GLU A 3 13.12 33.09 -0.60
C GLU A 3 12.24 32.82 0.62
N GLU A 4 12.66 33.33 1.78
CA GLU A 4 11.91 33.27 3.03
C GLU A 4 12.08 34.61 3.76
N ASP A 5 10.97 35.22 4.15
CA ASP A 5 10.90 36.37 5.07
C ASP A 5 9.83 36.12 6.14
N GLU A 6 9.68 37.06 7.09
CA GLU A 6 8.75 36.92 8.23
C GLU A 6 7.28 36.65 7.85
N ASN A 7 6.88 36.99 6.62
CA ASN A 7 5.48 36.92 6.17
C ASN A 7 5.30 36.11 4.87
N ARG A 8 6.38 35.64 4.22
CA ARG A 8 6.32 35.00 2.92
C ARG A 8 7.39 33.95 2.74
N ILE A 9 6.97 32.77 2.30
CA ILE A 9 7.87 31.71 1.82
C ILE A 9 7.62 31.55 0.32
N VAL A 10 8.69 31.70 -0.49
CA VAL A 10 8.65 31.42 -1.92
C VAL A 10 9.32 30.08 -2.17
N MET A 11 8.55 29.13 -2.66
CA MET A 11 9.04 27.81 -3.07
C MET A 11 9.02 27.73 -4.60
N LYS A 12 10.14 27.34 -5.19
CA LYS A 12 10.20 26.98 -6.61
C LYS A 12 9.93 25.49 -6.75
N ASP A 13 8.94 25.16 -7.56
CA ASP A 13 8.75 23.81 -8.01
C ASP A 13 9.82 23.46 -9.04
N LEU A 14 10.64 22.45 -8.73
CA LEU A 14 11.68 21.94 -9.62
C LEU A 14 11.21 20.72 -10.42
N MET A 15 9.97 20.27 -10.18
CA MET A 15 9.45 19.06 -10.81
C MET A 15 8.63 19.44 -12.04
N ASP A 16 9.08 19.01 -13.19
CA ASP A 16 8.25 19.03 -14.39
C ASP A 16 7.25 17.87 -14.32
N ILE A 17 6.00 18.21 -14.00
CA ILE A 17 4.91 17.25 -13.88
C ILE A 17 4.56 16.54 -15.19
N THR A 18 5.05 17.03 -16.32
CA THR A 18 4.80 16.46 -17.65
C THR A 18 5.78 15.34 -18.02
N GLU A 19 6.89 15.21 -17.28
CA GLU A 19 7.91 14.20 -17.57
C GLU A 19 7.46 12.76 -17.20
N VAL A 20 6.56 12.62 -16.23
CA VAL A 20 6.17 11.31 -15.68
C VAL A 20 4.66 11.21 -15.57
N VAL A 21 4.05 10.22 -16.21
CA VAL A 21 2.61 9.95 -16.06
C VAL A 21 2.29 9.42 -14.64
N PRO A 22 1.11 9.76 -14.06
CA PRO A 22 0.76 9.39 -12.68
C PRO A 22 0.89 7.88 -12.38
N GLN A 23 0.58 7.03 -13.34
CA GLN A 23 0.65 5.57 -13.18
C GLN A 23 2.07 5.06 -12.88
N LYS A 24 3.13 5.75 -13.35
CA LYS A 24 4.52 5.39 -13.00
C LYS A 24 4.80 5.64 -11.52
N ASN A 25 4.21 6.69 -10.96
CA ASN A 25 4.31 6.97 -9.53
C ASN A 25 3.56 5.92 -8.70
N ILE A 26 2.37 5.50 -9.15
CA ILE A 26 1.63 4.37 -8.52
C ILE A 26 2.48 3.10 -8.51
N ARG A 27 3.13 2.77 -9.63
CA ARG A 27 4.01 1.59 -9.69
C ARG A 27 5.19 1.69 -8.71
N ARG A 28 5.79 2.87 -8.59
CA ARG A 28 6.88 3.11 -7.63
C ARG A 28 6.41 2.98 -6.18
N GLU A 29 5.28 3.60 -5.86
CA GLU A 29 4.63 3.55 -4.55
C GLU A 29 4.30 2.10 -4.16
N HIS A 30 3.66 1.36 -5.08
CA HIS A 30 3.36 -0.06 -4.91
C HIS A 30 4.60 -0.90 -4.58
N LEU A 31 5.69 -0.75 -5.34
CA LEU A 31 6.91 -1.52 -5.11
C LEU A 31 7.53 -1.23 -3.74
N LEU A 32 7.47 0.01 -3.28
CA LEU A 32 7.97 0.40 -1.97
C LEU A 32 7.11 -0.19 -0.86
N VAL A 33 5.80 0.00 -0.93
CA VAL A 33 4.83 -0.53 0.05
C VAL A 33 4.86 -2.06 0.10
N LYS A 34 4.91 -2.72 -1.07
CA LYS A 34 5.06 -4.17 -1.16
C LYS A 34 6.29 -4.67 -0.42
N ARG A 35 7.43 -3.99 -0.57
CA ARG A 35 8.65 -4.34 0.13
C ARG A 35 8.49 -4.16 1.63
N MET A 36 7.87 -3.07 2.09
CA MET A 36 7.59 -2.83 3.50
C MET A 36 6.76 -3.97 4.11
N VAL A 37 5.66 -4.35 3.44
CA VAL A 37 4.80 -5.47 3.87
C VAL A 37 5.56 -6.79 3.88
N SER A 38 6.30 -7.10 2.81
CA SER A 38 7.11 -8.32 2.73
C SER A 38 8.13 -8.42 3.85
N ASP A 39 8.85 -7.31 4.14
CA ASP A 39 9.86 -7.26 5.18
C ASP A 39 9.28 -7.53 6.58
N VAL A 40 8.05 -7.08 6.85
CA VAL A 40 7.35 -7.35 8.13
C VAL A 40 7.13 -8.86 8.34
N PHE A 41 6.56 -9.53 7.36
CA PHE A 41 6.26 -10.96 7.48
C PHE A 41 7.52 -11.82 7.46
N GLN A 42 8.51 -11.46 6.65
CA GLN A 42 9.80 -12.14 6.62
C GLN A 42 10.57 -11.95 7.93
N ALA A 43 10.54 -10.75 8.51
CA ALA A 43 11.14 -10.49 9.83
C ALA A 43 10.54 -11.37 10.91
N ALA A 44 9.21 -11.57 10.90
CA ALA A 44 8.56 -12.51 11.80
C ALA A 44 9.04 -13.95 11.57
N SER A 45 9.02 -14.45 10.32
CA SER A 45 9.48 -15.79 10.00
C SER A 45 10.92 -16.06 10.40
N ASP A 46 11.81 -15.10 10.14
CA ASP A 46 13.26 -15.25 10.33
C ASP A 46 13.70 -14.87 11.75
N MET A 47 12.80 -14.32 12.59
CA MET A 47 13.12 -13.70 13.89
C MET A 47 14.15 -12.59 13.77
N ASP A 48 14.11 -11.80 12.69
CA ASP A 48 15.10 -10.81 12.28
C ASP A 48 14.55 -9.38 12.41
N THR A 49 14.90 -8.67 13.48
CA THR A 49 14.47 -7.28 13.70
C THR A 49 15.24 -6.27 12.84
N GLU A 50 16.43 -6.61 12.30
CA GLU A 50 17.23 -5.68 11.48
C GLU A 50 16.51 -5.36 10.17
N ARG A 51 15.76 -6.32 9.64
CA ARG A 51 14.92 -6.17 8.44
C ARG A 51 13.87 -5.06 8.56
N LEU A 52 13.49 -4.71 9.79
CA LEU A 52 12.50 -3.68 10.13
C LEU A 52 13.12 -2.30 10.41
N GLU A 53 14.45 -2.17 10.23
CA GLU A 53 15.10 -0.87 10.37
C GLU A 53 14.73 0.08 9.22
N GLY A 54 14.65 1.37 9.53
CA GLY A 54 14.31 2.41 8.55
C GLY A 54 12.87 2.33 7.99
N MET A 55 11.95 1.60 8.66
CA MET A 55 10.56 1.47 8.20
C MET A 55 9.85 2.83 8.13
N ALA A 56 10.05 3.70 9.13
CA ALA A 56 9.50 5.06 9.14
C ALA A 56 10.07 5.97 8.03
N ASP A 57 11.34 5.79 7.67
CA ASP A 57 11.93 6.55 6.56
C ASP A 57 11.33 6.11 5.22
N ARG A 58 11.07 4.82 5.06
CA ARG A 58 10.38 4.27 3.87
C ARG A 58 8.95 4.78 3.77
N ASP A 59 8.25 4.86 4.88
CA ASP A 59 6.90 5.45 4.95
C ASP A 59 6.90 6.91 4.54
N THR A 60 7.86 7.69 5.03
CA THR A 60 8.06 9.07 4.57
C THR A 60 8.24 9.17 3.05
N GLU A 61 8.89 8.20 2.40
CA GLU A 61 8.99 8.16 0.93
C GLU A 61 7.66 7.78 0.27
N VAL A 62 6.85 6.88 0.87
CA VAL A 62 5.49 6.58 0.41
C VAL A 62 4.64 7.85 0.44
N ASP A 63 4.65 8.59 1.55
CA ASP A 63 3.96 9.86 1.72
C ASP A 63 4.36 10.87 0.63
N ARG A 64 5.65 11.02 0.35
CA ARG A 64 6.15 11.91 -0.70
C ARG A 64 5.62 11.55 -2.07
N ILE A 65 5.57 10.25 -2.41
CA ILE A 65 5.02 9.79 -3.67
C ILE A 65 3.51 10.05 -3.71
N HIS A 66 2.80 9.76 -2.63
CA HIS A 66 1.37 10.05 -2.50
C HIS A 66 1.07 11.54 -2.72
N TRP A 67 1.78 12.44 -2.05
CA TRP A 67 1.61 13.88 -2.23
C TRP A 67 1.94 14.33 -3.65
N MET A 68 2.92 13.71 -4.30
CA MET A 68 3.26 13.96 -5.70
C MET A 68 2.12 13.55 -6.63
N VAL A 69 1.54 12.35 -6.45
CA VAL A 69 0.38 11.89 -7.22
C VAL A 69 -0.81 12.83 -7.03
N GLN A 70 -1.11 13.20 -5.79
CA GLN A 70 -2.18 14.15 -5.45
C GLN A 70 -2.01 15.49 -6.17
N ARG A 71 -0.81 16.05 -6.13
CA ARG A 71 -0.49 17.33 -6.75
C ARG A 71 -0.59 17.25 -8.27
N GLN A 72 0.03 16.25 -8.87
CA GLN A 72 -0.01 16.01 -10.32
C GLN A 72 -1.44 15.87 -10.81
N SER A 73 -2.24 15.06 -10.12
CA SER A 73 -3.64 14.85 -10.45
C SER A 73 -4.47 16.14 -10.40
N ARG A 74 -4.27 16.98 -9.38
CA ARG A 74 -4.96 18.29 -9.30
C ARG A 74 -4.63 19.21 -10.47
N ILE A 75 -3.42 19.17 -11.00
CA ILE A 75 -3.01 19.98 -12.15
C ILE A 75 -3.63 19.41 -13.42
N LEU A 76 -3.56 18.08 -13.63
CA LEU A 76 -4.13 17.42 -14.81
C LEU A 76 -5.66 17.55 -14.88
N LEU A 77 -6.35 17.54 -13.73
CA LEU A 77 -7.80 17.76 -13.66
C LEU A 77 -8.21 19.21 -13.99
N LYS A 78 -7.31 20.18 -13.79
CA LYS A 78 -7.56 21.59 -14.13
C LYS A 78 -7.22 21.92 -15.58
N ASP A 79 -6.29 21.19 -16.19
CA ASP A 79 -5.84 21.40 -17.55
C ASP A 79 -6.03 20.14 -18.40
N ILE A 80 -7.20 20.06 -19.03
CA ILE A 80 -7.59 18.92 -19.90
C ILE A 80 -6.66 18.82 -21.11
N GLY A 81 -6.17 19.96 -21.63
CA GLY A 81 -5.23 19.98 -22.74
C GLY A 81 -3.89 19.34 -22.38
N LEU A 82 -3.38 19.63 -21.19
CA LEU A 82 -2.18 19.00 -20.65
C LEU A 82 -2.38 17.50 -20.46
N SER A 83 -3.50 17.08 -19.85
CA SER A 83 -3.85 15.68 -19.65
C SER A 83 -3.88 14.89 -20.97
N ALA A 84 -4.54 15.46 -21.98
CA ALA A 84 -4.59 14.88 -23.33
C ALA A 84 -3.21 14.81 -23.99
N GLY A 85 -2.39 15.85 -23.85
CA GLY A 85 -1.02 15.90 -24.36
C GLY A 85 -0.11 14.83 -23.74
N MET A 86 -0.35 14.45 -22.48
CA MET A 86 0.34 13.36 -21.81
C MET A 86 -0.25 11.97 -22.12
N GLY A 87 -1.35 11.89 -22.88
CA GLY A 87 -2.04 10.63 -23.18
C GLY A 87 -2.72 9.99 -21.96
N VAL A 88 -3.12 10.80 -20.97
CA VAL A 88 -3.75 10.33 -19.73
C VAL A 88 -5.17 10.83 -19.68
N ASP A 89 -6.14 9.92 -19.62
CA ASP A 89 -7.56 10.28 -19.44
C ASP A 89 -7.85 10.68 -17.97
N LEU A 90 -8.93 11.48 -17.78
CA LEU A 90 -9.29 12.00 -16.46
C LEU A 90 -9.70 10.91 -15.46
N ARG A 91 -10.25 9.80 -15.93
CA ARG A 91 -10.62 8.65 -15.09
C ARG A 91 -9.37 7.99 -14.54
N THR A 92 -8.37 7.79 -15.39
CA THR A 92 -7.06 7.29 -14.94
C THR A 92 -6.44 8.24 -13.91
N VAL A 93 -6.55 9.57 -14.09
CA VAL A 93 -6.04 10.55 -13.13
C VAL A 93 -6.74 10.39 -11.77
N THR A 94 -8.08 10.29 -11.74
CA THR A 94 -8.84 10.10 -10.49
C THR A 94 -8.56 8.75 -9.85
N GLY A 95 -8.46 7.68 -10.65
CA GLY A 95 -8.08 6.36 -10.19
C GLY A 95 -6.70 6.34 -9.51
N CYS A 96 -5.71 7.05 -10.08
CA CYS A 96 -4.40 7.19 -9.45
C CYS A 96 -4.50 7.81 -8.05
N VAL A 97 -5.35 8.81 -7.84
CA VAL A 97 -5.56 9.44 -6.52
C VAL A 97 -6.06 8.42 -5.50
N SER A 98 -7.06 7.62 -5.87
CA SER A 98 -7.68 6.64 -4.98
C SER A 98 -6.72 5.48 -4.66
N VAL A 99 -6.09 4.91 -5.69
CA VAL A 99 -5.13 3.81 -5.50
C VAL A 99 -3.92 4.25 -4.67
N SER A 100 -3.37 5.45 -4.94
CA SER A 100 -2.27 5.99 -4.14
C SER A 100 -2.66 6.16 -2.67
N LYS A 101 -3.88 6.67 -2.39
CA LYS A 101 -4.33 6.78 -0.98
C LYS A 101 -4.50 5.41 -0.30
N THR A 102 -4.92 4.41 -1.05
CA THR A 102 -5.03 3.04 -0.52
C THR A 102 -3.63 2.44 -0.26
N LEU A 103 -2.67 2.66 -1.14
CA LEU A 103 -1.29 2.20 -0.97
C LEU A 103 -0.61 2.87 0.24
N GLU A 104 -0.80 4.18 0.43
CA GLU A 104 -0.29 4.90 1.61
C GLU A 104 -0.84 4.29 2.91
N ARG A 105 -2.15 3.99 2.98
CA ARG A 105 -2.73 3.33 4.15
C ARG A 105 -2.14 1.93 4.40
N ILE A 106 -1.82 1.18 3.34
CA ILE A 106 -1.11 -0.09 3.48
C ILE A 106 0.30 0.14 4.05
N GLY A 107 0.98 1.20 3.65
CA GLY A 107 2.26 1.64 4.20
C GLY A 107 2.19 1.95 5.69
N ASP A 108 1.20 2.77 6.11
CA ASP A 108 0.92 3.07 7.53
C ASP A 108 0.77 1.79 8.36
N HIS A 109 -0.02 0.82 7.85
CA HIS A 109 -0.19 -0.47 8.53
C HIS A 109 1.11 -1.28 8.57
N ALA A 110 1.95 -1.23 7.54
CA ALA A 110 3.25 -1.91 7.55
C ALA A 110 4.19 -1.35 8.63
N VAL A 111 4.19 -0.02 8.86
CA VAL A 111 4.93 0.60 9.98
C VAL A 111 4.40 0.12 11.33
N LEU A 112 3.08 0.15 11.51
CA LEU A 112 2.45 -0.31 12.74
C LEU A 112 2.77 -1.79 13.02
N MET A 113 2.66 -2.64 12.00
CA MET A 113 3.02 -4.07 12.09
C MET A 113 4.50 -4.26 12.41
N ALA A 114 5.41 -3.46 11.84
CA ALA A 114 6.84 -3.56 12.11
C ALA A 114 7.18 -3.31 13.59
N ILE A 115 6.51 -2.36 14.24
CA ILE A 115 6.67 -2.08 15.67
C ILE A 115 6.31 -3.32 16.48
N HIS A 116 5.12 -3.87 16.26
CA HIS A 116 4.61 -5.00 17.03
C HIS A 116 5.29 -6.33 16.68
N THR A 117 5.79 -6.50 15.45
CA THR A 117 6.65 -7.64 15.10
C THR A 117 7.96 -7.61 15.90
N LYS A 118 8.59 -6.43 16.07
CA LYS A 118 9.77 -6.28 16.92
C LYS A 118 9.49 -6.68 18.38
N ASP A 119 8.31 -6.34 18.90
CA ASP A 119 7.92 -6.68 20.26
C ASP A 119 7.73 -8.20 20.43
N LEU A 120 7.03 -8.85 19.46
CA LEU A 120 6.85 -10.31 19.44
C LEU A 120 8.17 -11.07 19.36
N ILE A 121 9.11 -10.62 18.52
CA ILE A 121 10.44 -11.24 18.38
C ILE A 121 11.22 -11.11 19.69
N LYS A 122 11.21 -9.94 20.33
CA LYS A 122 11.89 -9.70 21.61
C LYS A 122 11.31 -10.53 22.74
N ALA A 123 10.01 -10.76 22.75
CA ALA A 123 9.34 -11.64 23.72
C ALA A 123 9.67 -13.13 23.51
N GLY A 124 10.30 -13.50 22.39
CA GLY A 124 10.69 -14.88 22.09
C GLY A 124 9.55 -15.75 21.56
N GLY A 125 8.46 -15.17 21.06
CA GLY A 125 7.29 -15.84 20.52
C GLY A 125 7.54 -16.53 19.18
N LYS A 126 8.49 -17.47 19.10
CA LYS A 126 8.98 -18.08 17.85
C LYS A 126 7.86 -18.75 17.03
N ASP A 127 7.03 -19.56 17.68
CA ASP A 127 5.96 -20.29 16.98
C ASP A 127 4.90 -19.32 16.46
N LEU A 128 4.53 -18.33 17.26
CA LEU A 128 3.61 -17.27 16.88
C LEU A 128 4.16 -16.43 15.72
N CYS A 129 5.44 -16.06 15.78
CA CYS A 129 6.10 -15.33 14.69
C CYS A 129 6.15 -16.15 13.39
N ALA A 130 6.40 -17.47 13.46
CA ALA A 130 6.38 -18.36 12.32
C ALA A 130 4.98 -18.44 11.69
N ASP A 131 3.94 -18.55 12.51
CA ASP A 131 2.55 -18.58 12.05
C ASP A 131 2.17 -17.25 11.34
N ILE A 132 2.52 -16.11 11.94
CA ILE A 132 2.31 -14.79 11.35
C ILE A 132 3.06 -14.69 10.03
N GLY A 133 4.34 -15.04 10.00
CA GLY A 133 5.18 -14.96 8.80
C GLY A 133 4.62 -15.76 7.63
N SER A 134 4.05 -16.94 7.90
CA SER A 134 3.46 -17.82 6.88
C SER A 134 2.31 -17.19 6.07
N MET A 135 1.68 -16.13 6.59
CA MET A 135 0.59 -15.43 5.89
C MET A 135 1.09 -14.39 4.87
N GLY A 136 2.38 -14.03 4.94
CA GLY A 136 2.93 -12.91 4.18
C GLY A 136 2.84 -13.11 2.67
N ASP A 137 3.21 -14.28 2.16
CA ASP A 137 3.21 -14.55 0.72
C ASP A 137 1.83 -14.38 0.08
N GLY A 138 0.78 -14.80 0.79
CA GLY A 138 -0.61 -14.66 0.34
C GLY A 138 -1.01 -13.18 0.21
N ILE A 139 -0.68 -12.36 1.19
CA ILE A 139 -0.99 -10.92 1.21
C ILE A 139 -0.19 -10.18 0.13
N VAL A 140 1.11 -10.45 0.03
CA VAL A 140 1.99 -9.82 -0.97
C VAL A 140 1.55 -10.16 -2.39
N LYS A 141 1.21 -11.43 -2.65
CA LYS A 141 0.69 -11.87 -3.95
C LYS A 141 -0.64 -11.21 -4.29
N LEU A 142 -1.56 -11.14 -3.31
CA LEU A 142 -2.84 -10.46 -3.49
C LEU A 142 -2.63 -8.99 -3.88
N MET A 143 -1.78 -8.28 -3.16
CA MET A 143 -1.47 -6.86 -3.43
C MET A 143 -0.90 -6.67 -4.85
N ASP A 144 0.04 -7.53 -5.27
CA ASP A 144 0.58 -7.51 -6.64
C ASP A 144 -0.52 -7.71 -7.68
N SER A 145 -1.38 -8.72 -7.48
CA SER A 145 -2.44 -9.05 -8.43
C SER A 145 -3.44 -7.91 -8.57
N CYS A 146 -3.87 -7.29 -7.47
CA CYS A 146 -4.83 -6.17 -7.48
C CYS A 146 -4.27 -4.94 -8.21
N VAL A 147 -3.03 -4.55 -7.92
CA VAL A 147 -2.40 -3.40 -8.60
C VAL A 147 -2.16 -3.70 -10.07
N GLN A 148 -1.78 -4.93 -10.44
CA GLN A 148 -1.62 -5.34 -11.83
C GLN A 148 -2.96 -5.31 -12.58
N ALA A 149 -4.04 -5.81 -11.99
CA ALA A 149 -5.38 -5.77 -12.57
C ALA A 149 -5.81 -4.32 -12.83
N TRP A 150 -5.57 -3.42 -11.87
CA TRP A 150 -5.86 -1.99 -12.03
C TRP A 150 -5.03 -1.34 -13.14
N MET A 151 -3.71 -1.61 -13.18
CA MET A 151 -2.82 -1.06 -14.21
C MET A 151 -3.19 -1.49 -15.63
N ASN A 152 -3.66 -2.73 -15.78
CA ASN A 152 -4.00 -3.32 -17.08
C ASN A 152 -5.47 -3.15 -17.45
N THR A 153 -6.29 -2.59 -16.56
CA THR A 153 -7.76 -2.51 -16.73
C THR A 153 -8.35 -3.91 -17.01
N ASP A 154 -7.88 -4.90 -16.24
CA ASP A 154 -8.20 -6.31 -16.41
C ASP A 154 -9.45 -6.67 -15.60
N ARG A 155 -10.58 -6.83 -16.27
CA ARG A 155 -11.86 -7.16 -15.64
C ARG A 155 -11.82 -8.52 -14.93
N ASP A 156 -11.42 -9.57 -15.64
CA ASP A 156 -11.44 -10.93 -15.11
C ASP A 156 -10.45 -11.08 -13.96
N GLY A 157 -9.26 -10.47 -14.10
CA GLY A 157 -8.27 -10.36 -13.04
C GLY A 157 -8.79 -9.62 -11.81
N SER A 158 -9.58 -8.56 -11.99
CA SER A 158 -10.18 -7.80 -10.89
C SER A 158 -11.20 -8.64 -10.10
N GLU A 159 -12.09 -9.35 -10.81
CA GLU A 159 -13.06 -10.25 -10.19
C GLU A 159 -12.38 -11.39 -9.41
N GLU A 160 -11.28 -11.94 -9.94
CA GLU A 160 -10.48 -12.94 -9.23
C GLU A 160 -9.80 -12.36 -7.99
N CYS A 161 -9.25 -11.14 -8.08
CA CYS A 161 -8.64 -10.46 -6.94
C CYS A 161 -9.63 -10.23 -5.79
N ILE A 162 -10.88 -9.85 -6.07
CA ILE A 162 -11.93 -9.70 -5.05
C ILE A 162 -12.17 -11.04 -4.35
N ARG A 163 -12.30 -12.14 -5.09
CA ARG A 163 -12.44 -13.49 -4.49
C ARG A 163 -11.23 -13.88 -3.65
N MET A 164 -10.02 -13.58 -4.13
CA MET A 164 -8.78 -13.83 -3.40
C MET A 164 -8.73 -13.02 -2.09
N ALA A 165 -9.14 -11.75 -2.10
CA ALA A 165 -9.15 -10.90 -0.92
C ALA A 165 -10.13 -11.43 0.16
N GLU A 166 -11.33 -11.87 -0.25
CA GLU A 166 -12.27 -12.50 0.67
C GLU A 166 -11.71 -13.79 1.27
N ALA A 167 -11.08 -14.63 0.47
CA ALA A 167 -10.48 -15.88 0.93
C ALA A 167 -9.32 -15.59 1.89
N GLN A 168 -8.47 -14.61 1.57
CA GLN A 168 -7.34 -14.20 2.41
C GLN A 168 -7.83 -13.63 3.74
N THR A 169 -8.87 -12.79 3.75
CA THR A 169 -9.48 -12.25 4.97
C THR A 169 -9.99 -13.38 5.87
N LYS A 170 -10.70 -14.37 5.31
CA LYS A 170 -11.17 -15.52 6.07
C LYS A 170 -10.02 -16.36 6.64
N ALA A 171 -8.96 -16.56 5.86
CA ALA A 171 -7.76 -17.28 6.29
C ALA A 171 -7.06 -16.57 7.45
N ILE A 172 -6.89 -15.25 7.38
CA ILE A 172 -6.30 -14.42 8.43
C ILE A 172 -7.12 -14.53 9.71
N VAL A 173 -8.44 -14.31 9.65
CA VAL A 173 -9.33 -14.41 10.82
C VAL A 173 -9.26 -15.81 11.45
N SER A 174 -9.24 -16.86 10.64
CA SER A 174 -9.13 -18.24 11.12
C SER A 174 -7.75 -18.53 11.75
N ALA A 175 -6.66 -18.01 11.19
CA ALA A 175 -5.31 -18.20 11.71
C ALA A 175 -5.15 -17.54 13.08
N PHE A 176 -5.47 -16.25 13.18
CA PHE A 176 -5.37 -15.52 14.45
C PHE A 176 -6.38 -16.01 15.51
N GLY A 177 -7.56 -16.48 15.10
CA GLY A 177 -8.53 -17.06 16.03
C GLY A 177 -8.09 -18.39 16.68
N ARG A 178 -7.02 -19.04 16.16
CA ARG A 178 -6.41 -20.23 16.75
C ARG A 178 -5.21 -19.94 17.65
N MET A 179 -4.68 -18.72 17.59
CA MET A 179 -3.56 -18.31 18.44
C MET A 179 -4.05 -18.14 19.87
N GLU A 180 -3.34 -18.76 20.82
CA GLU A 180 -3.69 -18.63 22.23
C GLU A 180 -3.45 -17.18 22.69
N MET A 181 -4.45 -16.61 23.38
CA MET A 181 -4.35 -15.30 24.00
C MET A 181 -3.44 -15.39 25.22
N THR A 182 -2.26 -14.82 25.12
CA THR A 182 -1.28 -14.68 26.20
C THR A 182 -1.22 -13.23 26.69
N ASP A 183 -0.31 -12.92 27.62
CA ASP A 183 -0.04 -11.52 28.05
C ASP A 183 0.45 -10.61 26.88
N GLU A 184 0.78 -11.21 25.73
CA GLU A 184 1.19 -10.54 24.49
C GLU A 184 0.01 -10.22 23.56
N SER A 185 -1.22 -10.15 24.07
CA SER A 185 -2.45 -9.98 23.29
C SER A 185 -2.42 -8.75 22.37
N LEU A 186 -1.90 -7.61 22.84
CA LEU A 186 -1.90 -6.37 22.06
C LEU A 186 -1.09 -6.46 20.75
N PRO A 187 0.18 -6.93 20.72
CA PRO A 187 0.89 -7.12 19.46
C PRO A 187 0.18 -8.09 18.50
N VAL A 188 -0.38 -9.18 19.00
CA VAL A 188 -1.13 -10.15 18.18
C VAL A 188 -2.38 -9.53 17.60
N ASP A 189 -3.15 -8.80 18.39
CA ASP A 189 -4.37 -8.12 17.94
C ASP A 189 -4.08 -7.08 16.86
N VAL A 190 -2.99 -6.32 17.01
CA VAL A 190 -2.56 -5.35 16.01
C VAL A 190 -2.13 -6.04 14.72
N MET A 191 -1.37 -7.15 14.81
CA MET A 191 -0.98 -7.93 13.64
C MET A 191 -2.19 -8.52 12.92
N ALA A 192 -3.16 -9.08 13.66
CA ALA A 192 -4.41 -9.60 13.11
C ALA A 192 -5.23 -8.51 12.41
N GLY A 193 -5.46 -7.39 13.11
CA GLY A 193 -6.23 -6.26 12.60
C GLY A 193 -5.58 -5.63 11.36
N SER A 194 -4.27 -5.41 11.39
CA SER A 194 -3.53 -4.85 10.26
C SER A 194 -3.49 -5.80 9.08
N SER A 195 -3.20 -7.09 9.27
CA SER A 195 -3.20 -8.08 8.20
C SER A 195 -4.57 -8.16 7.49
N ARG A 196 -5.66 -8.12 8.26
CA ARG A 196 -7.01 -8.05 7.71
C ARG A 196 -7.23 -6.77 6.89
N ARG A 197 -6.79 -5.62 7.41
CA ARG A 197 -6.89 -4.34 6.69
C ARG A 197 -6.12 -4.35 5.38
N LEU A 198 -4.94 -4.95 5.34
CA LEU A 198 -4.20 -5.10 4.09
C LEU A 198 -5.01 -5.86 3.03
N ALA A 199 -5.66 -6.96 3.41
CA ALA A 199 -6.50 -7.72 2.49
C ALA A 199 -7.74 -6.92 2.03
N GLU A 200 -8.39 -6.17 2.93
CA GLU A 200 -9.52 -5.28 2.64
C GLU A 200 -9.10 -4.16 1.66
N TYR A 201 -7.95 -3.51 1.87
CA TYR A 201 -7.43 -2.49 0.95
C TYR A 201 -7.04 -3.05 -0.42
N CYS A 202 -6.58 -4.28 -0.47
CA CYS A 202 -6.38 -4.97 -1.75
C CYS A 202 -7.72 -5.18 -2.49
N ALA A 203 -8.80 -5.53 -1.77
CA ALA A 203 -10.14 -5.60 -2.35
C ALA A 203 -10.59 -4.24 -2.91
N ASP A 204 -10.39 -3.14 -2.15
CA ASP A 204 -10.71 -1.78 -2.62
C ASP A 204 -10.00 -1.46 -3.95
N ILE A 205 -8.71 -1.83 -4.08
CA ILE A 205 -7.97 -1.64 -5.35
C ILE A 205 -8.57 -2.50 -6.48
N ALA A 206 -8.96 -3.73 -6.19
CA ALA A 206 -9.56 -4.62 -7.18
C ALA A 206 -10.95 -4.13 -7.63
N GLU A 207 -11.77 -3.60 -6.71
CA GLU A 207 -13.05 -2.97 -7.03
C GLU A 207 -12.86 -1.73 -7.91
N MET A 208 -11.91 -0.86 -7.60
CA MET A 208 -11.55 0.28 -8.47
C MET A 208 -11.07 -0.16 -9.85
N ALA A 209 -10.38 -1.30 -9.94
CA ALA A 209 -9.94 -1.88 -11.21
C ALA A 209 -11.13 -2.39 -12.03
N LEU A 210 -12.08 -3.07 -11.38
CA LEU A 210 -13.30 -3.58 -11.99
C LEU A 210 -14.16 -2.44 -12.53
N ASP A 211 -14.40 -1.40 -11.74
CA ASP A 211 -15.13 -0.21 -12.16
C ASP A 211 -14.51 0.44 -13.40
N SER A 212 -13.16 0.61 -13.38
CA SER A 212 -12.43 1.15 -14.53
C SER A 212 -12.55 0.29 -15.80
N ALA A 213 -12.63 -1.04 -15.64
CA ALA A 213 -12.77 -1.97 -16.76
C ALA A 213 -14.19 -1.94 -17.34
N MET A 214 -15.22 -1.86 -16.48
CA MET A 214 -16.62 -1.81 -16.90
C MET A 214 -16.97 -0.51 -17.64
N GLU A 215 -16.34 0.61 -17.27
CA GLU A 215 -16.58 1.90 -17.92
C GLU A 215 -15.95 2.02 -19.33
N ARG A 216 -14.99 1.12 -19.67
CA ARG A 216 -14.33 1.09 -20.99
C ARG A 216 -14.93 0.06 -21.95
N ALA A 217 -15.81 -0.80 -21.46
CA ALA A 217 -16.53 -1.80 -22.26
C ALA A 217 -17.76 -1.18 -22.93
#